data_6245e617928f156d173da0127f47a536
#
_entry.id   6245e617928f156d173da0127f47a536
#
_cell.length_a   1.000
_cell.length_b   1.000
_cell.length_c   1.000
_cell.angle_alpha   90.00
_cell.angle_beta   90.00
_cell.angle_gamma   90.00
#
_symmetry.space_group_name_H-M   'P 1'
#
loop_
_entity.id
_entity.type
_entity.pdbx_description
1 polymer ?
#
loop_
_entity_poly.entity_id
_entity_poly.type
_entity_poly.pdbx_seq_one_letter_code
_entity_poly.pdbx_strand_id
1 'polypeptide(L)'
;MYKRQVYNWKKEEVIGRDDLPKEPSANYDYAINKNLAYTVKNNLYVNGRQITNEPEGIVCGQSVHRNEFGINKGTFWSPKGNLLAFYRMDESMVTQYPLVDITARVGEVNNIRYPMAGMTSHKVQVGIYNPSTDKNIYLNTGDPTNRYFTNISWAPDEKSLYLIEVNRDQNHAKLCQYNAETGELMQTLYEETHPKYVEPQNPIVFLPWDDTKFIYQSQRDGYNHLYLFDTRTKIYPETHTSANGGT
;
A
#
# COMPACT_ATOMS: atom_id res chain seq x y z
N MET A 1 16.30 24.14 2.23
CA MET A 1 15.83 23.61 0.94
C MET A 1 16.48 22.23 0.78
N TYR A 2 15.70 21.16 0.86
CA TYR A 2 16.23 19.81 0.67
C TYR A 2 16.46 19.57 -0.82
N LYS A 3 17.62 19.01 -1.17
CA LYS A 3 17.97 18.65 -2.55
C LYS A 3 18.21 17.15 -2.61
N ARG A 4 17.65 16.49 -3.60
CA ARG A 4 18.03 15.11 -3.92
C ARG A 4 19.29 15.15 -4.78
N GLN A 5 20.20 14.22 -4.50
CA GLN A 5 21.41 14.03 -5.30
C GLN A 5 21.46 12.59 -5.78
N VAL A 6 21.82 12.40 -7.03
CA VAL A 6 22.20 11.09 -7.57
C VAL A 6 23.73 11.02 -7.48
N TYR A 7 24.21 10.10 -6.65
CA TYR A 7 25.64 9.93 -6.39
C TYR A 7 26.15 8.66 -7.08
N ASN A 8 27.20 8.82 -7.87
CA ASN A 8 27.93 7.69 -8.44
C ASN A 8 29.03 7.25 -7.48
N TRP A 9 28.77 6.19 -6.73
CA TRP A 9 29.69 5.71 -5.71
C TRP A 9 31.02 5.16 -6.28
N LYS A 10 31.04 4.71 -7.56
CA LYS A 10 32.27 4.23 -8.21
C LYS A 10 33.20 5.36 -8.64
N LYS A 11 32.61 6.50 -8.98
CA LYS A 11 33.37 7.70 -9.41
C LYS A 11 33.46 8.74 -8.30
N GLU A 12 32.82 8.48 -7.15
CA GLU A 12 32.75 9.37 -5.99
C GLU A 12 32.31 10.80 -6.34
N GLU A 13 31.35 10.92 -7.27
CA GLU A 13 30.84 12.21 -7.75
C GLU A 13 29.32 12.30 -7.74
N VAL A 14 28.80 13.51 -7.58
CA VAL A 14 27.37 13.81 -7.76
C VAL A 14 27.10 13.99 -9.24
N ILE A 15 26.31 13.06 -9.83
CA ILE A 15 25.99 13.06 -11.26
C ILE A 15 24.66 13.69 -11.60
N GLY A 16 23.84 14.04 -10.59
CA GLY A 16 22.57 14.71 -10.78
C GLY A 16 22.06 15.36 -9.50
N ARG A 17 21.27 16.39 -9.65
CA ARG A 17 20.55 17.07 -8.56
C ARG A 17 19.15 17.37 -9.04
N ASP A 18 18.17 16.97 -8.24
CA ASP A 18 16.77 17.30 -8.48
C ASP A 18 16.31 18.33 -7.46
N ASP A 19 15.66 19.38 -7.92
CA ASP A 19 15.00 20.33 -7.04
C ASP A 19 13.69 19.71 -6.53
N LEU A 20 13.57 19.59 -5.22
CA LEU A 20 12.32 19.18 -4.60
C LEU A 20 11.32 20.34 -4.63
N PRO A 21 9.99 20.05 -4.54
CA PRO A 21 8.96 21.07 -4.51
C PRO A 21 9.23 22.15 -3.47
N LYS A 22 8.88 23.40 -3.78
CA LYS A 22 9.06 24.53 -2.86
C LYS A 22 8.12 24.49 -1.65
N GLU A 23 6.94 23.88 -1.83
CA GLU A 23 5.99 23.66 -0.74
C GLU A 23 6.41 22.52 0.17
N PRO A 24 6.02 22.53 1.45
CA PRO A 24 6.24 21.40 2.34
C PRO A 24 5.64 20.12 1.74
N SER A 25 6.50 19.18 1.41
CA SER A 25 6.14 17.93 0.75
C SER A 25 6.74 16.74 1.50
N ALA A 26 6.06 15.59 1.41
CA ALA A 26 6.39 14.37 2.14
C ALA A 26 6.12 13.12 1.29
N ASN A 27 6.36 11.94 1.87
CA ASN A 27 6.02 10.64 1.29
C ASN A 27 6.60 10.43 -0.11
N TYR A 28 7.87 10.78 -0.28
CA TYR A 28 8.56 10.63 -1.56
C TYR A 28 8.75 9.15 -1.90
N ASP A 29 8.29 8.77 -3.11
CA ASP A 29 8.42 7.42 -3.64
C ASP A 29 8.91 7.46 -5.10
N TYR A 30 10.04 6.81 -5.36
CA TYR A 30 10.71 6.84 -6.66
C TYR A 30 10.54 5.54 -7.40
N ALA A 31 10.08 5.63 -8.64
CA ALA A 31 10.05 4.51 -9.57
C ALA A 31 11.45 4.23 -10.16
N ILE A 32 11.62 3.02 -10.68
CA ILE A 32 12.86 2.60 -11.36
C ILE A 32 13.17 3.48 -12.60
N ASN A 33 12.16 3.97 -13.28
CA ASN A 33 12.26 4.87 -14.43
C ASN A 33 12.39 6.36 -14.05
N LYS A 34 12.66 6.66 -12.78
CA LYS A 34 12.84 7.98 -12.18
C LYS A 34 11.56 8.81 -11.99
N ASN A 35 10.37 8.27 -12.30
CA ASN A 35 9.15 8.94 -11.91
C ASN A 35 9.12 9.13 -10.38
N LEU A 36 8.62 10.26 -9.94
CA LEU A 36 8.56 10.66 -8.54
C LEU A 36 7.13 10.91 -8.11
N ALA A 37 6.64 10.14 -7.15
CA ALA A 37 5.42 10.43 -6.40
C ALA A 37 5.76 11.10 -5.06
N TYR A 38 4.94 12.04 -4.64
CA TYR A 38 5.04 12.70 -3.33
C TYR A 38 3.71 13.33 -2.95
N THR A 39 3.58 13.73 -1.69
CA THR A 39 2.39 14.41 -1.22
C THR A 39 2.68 15.85 -0.83
N VAL A 40 1.71 16.75 -1.10
CA VAL A 40 1.66 18.10 -0.55
C VAL A 40 0.33 18.21 0.20
N LYS A 41 0.39 18.48 1.49
CA LYS A 41 -0.77 18.36 2.38
C LYS A 41 -1.38 16.95 2.24
N ASN A 42 -2.65 16.85 1.84
CA ASN A 42 -3.38 15.59 1.69
C ASN A 42 -3.52 15.12 0.24
N ASN A 43 -2.85 15.79 -0.70
CA ASN A 43 -2.97 15.48 -2.12
C ASN A 43 -1.70 14.85 -2.69
N LEU A 44 -1.91 13.95 -3.66
CA LEU A 44 -0.87 13.23 -4.38
C LEU A 44 -0.38 14.02 -5.60
N TYR A 45 0.92 14.03 -5.78
CA TYR A 45 1.61 14.62 -6.92
C TYR A 45 2.53 13.60 -7.57
N VAL A 46 2.65 13.68 -8.89
CA VAL A 46 3.62 12.87 -9.68
C VAL A 46 4.36 13.82 -10.62
N ASN A 47 5.68 13.79 -10.59
CA ASN A 47 6.57 14.60 -11.43
C ASN A 47 6.22 16.09 -11.46
N GLY A 48 5.83 16.65 -10.31
CA GLY A 48 5.44 18.06 -10.21
C GLY A 48 3.98 18.35 -10.53
N ARG A 49 3.23 17.37 -11.03
CA ARG A 49 1.81 17.50 -11.37
C ARG A 49 0.93 17.02 -10.23
N GLN A 50 -0.08 17.77 -9.89
CA GLN A 50 -1.11 17.36 -8.94
C GLN A 50 -2.04 16.30 -9.57
N ILE A 51 -2.15 15.13 -8.91
CA ILE A 51 -2.93 13.99 -9.40
C ILE A 51 -4.29 13.92 -8.72
N THR A 52 -4.35 14.32 -7.46
CA THR A 52 -5.60 14.38 -6.70
C THR A 52 -5.85 15.80 -6.20
N ASN A 53 -7.13 16.20 -6.15
CA ASN A 53 -7.55 17.49 -5.62
C ASN A 53 -8.78 17.25 -4.73
N GLU A 54 -8.52 16.75 -3.55
CA GLU A 54 -9.54 16.29 -2.61
C GLU A 54 -9.79 17.33 -1.53
N PRO A 55 -11.03 17.42 -1.02
CA PRO A 55 -11.37 18.30 0.10
C PRO A 55 -10.71 17.86 1.41
N GLU A 56 -10.82 18.71 2.42
CA GLU A 56 -10.38 18.38 3.77
C GLU A 56 -11.06 17.10 4.30
N GLY A 57 -10.30 16.24 4.98
CA GLY A 57 -10.77 14.95 5.48
C GLY A 57 -10.58 13.81 4.50
N ILE A 58 -10.06 14.07 3.29
CA ILE A 58 -9.63 13.03 2.36
C ILE A 58 -8.12 13.14 2.16
N VAL A 59 -7.44 11.99 2.30
CA VAL A 59 -5.98 11.87 2.26
C VAL A 59 -5.57 10.92 1.16
N CYS A 60 -4.68 11.34 0.27
CA CYS A 60 -4.19 10.55 -0.84
C CYS A 60 -2.68 10.32 -0.76
N GLY A 61 -2.21 9.13 -1.15
CA GLY A 61 -0.79 8.80 -1.25
C GLY A 61 -0.06 8.70 0.08
N GLN A 62 -0.79 8.55 1.18
CA GLN A 62 -0.24 8.35 2.53
C GLN A 62 -0.63 6.97 3.07
N SER A 63 0.07 6.51 4.11
CA SER A 63 -0.27 5.26 4.78
C SER A 63 -1.68 5.34 5.38
N VAL A 64 -2.36 4.20 5.44
CA VAL A 64 -3.72 4.06 5.93
C VAL A 64 -3.81 3.06 7.07
N HIS A 65 -5.00 2.86 7.62
CA HIS A 65 -5.28 1.82 8.63
C HIS A 65 -4.34 1.85 9.85
N ARG A 66 -3.85 3.05 10.21
CA ARG A 66 -2.92 3.27 11.34
C ARG A 66 -1.65 2.41 11.25
N ASN A 67 -1.19 2.14 10.02
CA ASN A 67 -0.01 1.31 9.74
C ASN A 67 -0.14 -0.15 10.20
N GLU A 68 -1.36 -0.64 10.42
CA GLU A 68 -1.59 -2.06 10.66
C GLU A 68 -1.29 -2.91 9.41
N PHE A 69 -1.16 -4.21 9.57
CA PHE A 69 -0.92 -5.18 8.50
C PHE A 69 0.33 -4.89 7.64
N GLY A 70 1.38 -4.32 8.24
CA GLY A 70 2.63 -4.01 7.53
C GLY A 70 2.54 -2.79 6.60
N ILE A 71 1.45 -2.02 6.63
CA ILE A 71 1.31 -0.80 5.83
C ILE A 71 2.25 0.27 6.38
N ASN A 72 3.20 0.75 5.56
CA ASN A 72 4.16 1.78 5.94
C ASN A 72 4.25 2.94 4.95
N LYS A 73 3.55 2.85 3.81
CA LYS A 73 3.50 3.88 2.77
C LYS A 73 2.14 3.88 2.07
N GLY A 74 1.88 4.92 1.29
CA GLY A 74 0.61 5.09 0.58
C GLY A 74 0.72 5.07 -0.94
N THR A 75 1.90 4.83 -1.50
CA THR A 75 2.16 4.81 -2.95
C THR A 75 2.98 3.57 -3.32
N PHE A 76 2.69 2.96 -4.48
CA PHE A 76 3.28 1.70 -4.91
C PHE A 76 3.50 1.73 -6.42
N TRP A 77 4.73 2.01 -6.85
CA TRP A 77 5.07 1.96 -8.26
C TRP A 77 5.07 0.54 -8.80
N SER A 78 4.58 0.38 -10.02
CA SER A 78 4.71 -0.87 -10.74
C SER A 78 6.18 -1.19 -11.07
N PRO A 79 6.55 -2.44 -11.35
CA PRO A 79 7.95 -2.86 -11.50
C PRO A 79 8.76 -2.08 -12.51
N LYS A 80 8.13 -1.61 -13.61
CA LYS A 80 8.77 -0.78 -14.64
C LYS A 80 8.55 0.72 -14.42
N GLY A 81 7.72 1.09 -13.42
CA GLY A 81 7.39 2.47 -13.10
C GLY A 81 6.35 3.12 -14.01
N ASN A 82 5.62 2.32 -14.80
CA ASN A 82 4.62 2.83 -15.73
C ASN A 82 3.29 3.19 -15.08
N LEU A 83 2.98 2.56 -13.95
CA LEU A 83 1.74 2.77 -13.20
C LEU A 83 2.05 3.02 -11.72
N LEU A 84 1.18 3.78 -11.06
CA LEU A 84 1.28 4.08 -9.64
C LEU A 84 -0.01 3.69 -8.93
N ALA A 85 0.03 2.67 -8.08
CA ALA A 85 -1.07 2.42 -7.14
C ALA A 85 -0.93 3.35 -5.92
N PHE A 86 -2.05 3.82 -5.39
CA PHE A 86 -2.06 4.70 -4.23
C PHE A 86 -3.32 4.52 -3.39
N TYR A 87 -3.20 4.81 -2.09
CA TYR A 87 -4.35 4.88 -1.21
C TYR A 87 -5.05 6.23 -1.28
N ARG A 88 -6.39 6.18 -1.26
CA ARG A 88 -7.28 7.29 -0.99
C ARG A 88 -8.09 6.97 0.25
N MET A 89 -7.91 7.72 1.30
CA MET A 89 -8.57 7.53 2.58
C MET A 89 -9.55 8.68 2.84
N ASP A 90 -10.83 8.36 2.99
CA ASP A 90 -11.83 9.28 3.50
C ASP A 90 -11.95 9.09 5.02
N GLU A 91 -11.52 10.08 5.75
CA GLU A 91 -11.63 10.16 7.21
C GLU A 91 -12.53 11.30 7.67
N SER A 92 -13.32 11.90 6.76
CA SER A 92 -14.19 13.03 7.07
C SER A 92 -15.20 12.74 8.17
N MET A 93 -15.65 11.49 8.26
CA MET A 93 -16.59 11.00 9.28
C MET A 93 -15.91 10.54 10.58
N VAL A 94 -14.58 10.49 10.63
CA VAL A 94 -13.86 9.99 11.80
C VAL A 94 -13.81 11.07 12.88
N THR A 95 -14.09 10.69 14.12
CA THR A 95 -14.07 11.58 15.28
C THR A 95 -12.68 12.17 15.48
N GLN A 96 -12.64 13.47 15.80
CA GLN A 96 -11.40 14.13 16.20
C GLN A 96 -11.05 13.74 17.63
N TYR A 97 -9.79 13.38 17.84
CA TYR A 97 -9.21 13.07 19.14
C TYR A 97 -8.17 14.14 19.51
N PRO A 98 -8.29 14.78 20.68
CA PRO A 98 -7.37 15.83 21.09
C PRO A 98 -6.05 15.23 21.57
N LEU A 99 -4.95 15.64 20.96
CA LEU A 99 -3.60 15.42 21.47
C LEU A 99 -3.10 16.73 22.10
N VAL A 100 -2.66 16.67 23.34
CA VAL A 100 -2.09 17.85 24.01
C VAL A 100 -0.58 17.85 23.80
N ASP A 101 -0.08 18.89 23.13
CA ASP A 101 1.36 19.14 23.06
C ASP A 101 1.81 19.84 24.34
N ILE A 102 2.46 19.05 25.22
CA ILE A 102 3.00 19.54 26.49
C ILE A 102 4.41 20.14 26.35
N THR A 103 5.02 20.08 25.15
CA THR A 103 6.34 20.68 24.89
C THR A 103 6.22 22.16 24.52
N ALA A 104 5.06 22.60 24.09
CA ALA A 104 4.76 24.00 23.88
C ALA A 104 4.78 24.76 25.23
N ARG A 105 5.22 26.02 25.22
CA ARG A 105 5.30 26.85 26.45
C ARG A 105 3.95 26.99 27.14
N VAL A 106 2.89 27.06 26.38
CA VAL A 106 1.50 26.95 26.83
C VAL A 106 0.93 25.74 26.11
N GLY A 107 0.39 24.77 26.86
CA GLY A 107 -0.12 23.54 26.24
C GLY A 107 -1.08 23.84 25.09
N GLU A 108 -0.81 23.21 23.94
CA GLU A 108 -1.62 23.36 22.72
C GLU A 108 -2.37 22.06 22.45
N VAL A 109 -3.58 22.17 21.92
CA VAL A 109 -4.39 21.01 21.54
C VAL A 109 -4.31 20.81 20.03
N ASN A 110 -3.74 19.68 19.62
CA ASN A 110 -3.71 19.23 18.25
C ASN A 110 -4.73 18.11 18.05
N ASN A 111 -5.77 18.38 17.29
CA ASN A 111 -6.78 17.37 16.97
C ASN A 111 -6.32 16.48 15.82
N ILE A 112 -6.41 15.18 16.03
CA ILE A 112 -6.21 14.18 14.96
C ILE A 112 -7.48 13.38 14.76
N ARG A 113 -7.72 12.90 13.56
CA ARG A 113 -8.83 11.97 13.29
C ARG A 113 -8.41 10.57 13.74
N TYR A 114 -9.11 10.04 14.75
CA TYR A 114 -8.80 8.74 15.33
C TYR A 114 -10.09 7.93 15.57
N PRO A 115 -10.26 6.77 14.88
CA PRO A 115 -11.41 5.91 15.07
C PRO A 115 -11.25 5.12 16.38
N MET A 116 -11.79 5.64 17.48
CA MET A 116 -11.81 4.92 18.75
C MET A 116 -12.68 3.66 18.66
N ALA A 117 -12.48 2.72 19.58
CA ALA A 117 -13.23 1.47 19.64
C ALA A 117 -14.77 1.72 19.63
N GLY A 118 -15.49 1.00 18.77
CA GLY A 118 -16.93 1.15 18.58
C GLY A 118 -17.38 2.36 17.78
N MET A 119 -16.46 3.24 17.35
CA MET A 119 -16.77 4.42 16.55
C MET A 119 -16.54 4.19 15.05
N THR A 120 -17.14 5.08 14.24
CA THR A 120 -16.99 5.03 12.77
C THR A 120 -15.54 5.18 12.37
N SER A 121 -15.08 4.24 11.53
CA SER A 121 -13.72 4.24 10.96
C SER A 121 -13.70 4.93 9.59
N HIS A 122 -12.50 5.25 9.13
CA HIS A 122 -12.25 5.76 7.80
C HIS A 122 -12.60 4.72 6.71
N LYS A 123 -12.81 5.20 5.49
CA LYS A 123 -13.04 4.38 4.30
C LYS A 123 -11.87 4.53 3.34
N VAL A 124 -11.30 3.41 2.91
CA VAL A 124 -10.14 3.40 2.03
C VAL A 124 -10.52 2.88 0.65
N GLN A 125 -9.98 3.50 -0.37
CA GLN A 125 -10.00 3.05 -1.76
C GLN A 125 -8.57 2.94 -2.27
N VAL A 126 -8.35 2.08 -3.25
CA VAL A 126 -7.08 1.96 -3.96
C VAL A 126 -7.26 2.52 -5.36
N GLY A 127 -6.46 3.54 -5.70
CA GLY A 127 -6.40 4.13 -7.03
C GLY A 127 -5.19 3.65 -7.80
N ILE A 128 -5.27 3.70 -9.13
CA ILE A 128 -4.16 3.49 -10.05
C ILE A 128 -4.07 4.70 -10.97
N TYR A 129 -2.92 5.36 -10.96
CA TYR A 129 -2.58 6.46 -11.86
C TYR A 129 -1.69 5.98 -12.99
N ASN A 130 -2.01 6.38 -14.21
CA ASN A 130 -1.18 6.16 -15.39
C ASN A 130 -0.56 7.48 -15.86
N PRO A 131 0.76 7.69 -15.64
CA PRO A 131 1.44 8.92 -16.03
C PRO A 131 1.43 9.20 -17.54
N SER A 132 1.34 8.15 -18.38
CA SER A 132 1.35 8.31 -19.83
C SER A 132 0.03 8.82 -20.41
N THR A 133 -1.10 8.47 -19.76
CA THR A 133 -2.44 8.89 -20.17
C THR A 133 -3.03 9.96 -19.29
N ASP A 134 -2.38 10.24 -18.16
CA ASP A 134 -2.85 11.18 -17.13
C ASP A 134 -4.24 10.85 -16.60
N LYS A 135 -4.50 9.58 -16.36
CA LYS A 135 -5.79 9.09 -15.86
C LYS A 135 -5.64 8.35 -14.55
N ASN A 136 -6.60 8.57 -13.67
CA ASN A 136 -6.83 7.79 -12.47
C ASN A 136 -8.00 6.83 -12.70
N ILE A 137 -7.85 5.60 -12.23
CA ILE A 137 -8.96 4.68 -12.01
C ILE A 137 -8.96 4.26 -10.54
N TYR A 138 -10.08 3.78 -10.04
CA TYR A 138 -10.18 3.19 -8.72
C TYR A 138 -10.60 1.74 -8.84
N LEU A 139 -10.06 0.88 -7.95
CA LEU A 139 -10.46 -0.51 -7.91
C LEU A 139 -11.92 -0.63 -7.47
N ASN A 140 -12.67 -1.48 -8.16
CA ASN A 140 -14.05 -1.79 -7.81
C ASN A 140 -14.09 -2.82 -6.67
N THR A 141 -13.81 -2.35 -5.45
CA THR A 141 -13.79 -3.18 -4.24
C THR A 141 -15.16 -3.32 -3.59
N GLY A 142 -16.19 -2.62 -4.09
CA GLY A 142 -17.48 -2.49 -3.44
C GLY A 142 -17.44 -1.52 -2.24
N ASP A 143 -18.33 -1.72 -1.26
CA ASP A 143 -18.39 -0.86 -0.07
C ASP A 143 -17.14 -1.04 0.80
N PRO A 144 -16.30 0.00 0.99
CA PRO A 144 -15.09 -0.07 1.81
C PRO A 144 -15.35 0.00 3.32
N THR A 145 -16.62 0.09 3.75
CA THR A 145 -16.97 0.19 5.17
C THR A 145 -16.56 -1.07 5.91
N ASN A 146 -15.88 -0.91 7.05
CA ASN A 146 -15.42 -2.02 7.91
C ASN A 146 -14.51 -3.04 7.19
N ARG A 147 -13.67 -2.56 6.29
CA ARG A 147 -12.70 -3.38 5.56
C ARG A 147 -11.34 -2.70 5.55
N TYR A 148 -10.30 -3.51 5.53
CA TYR A 148 -8.92 -3.08 5.37
C TYR A 148 -8.42 -3.56 4.01
N PHE A 149 -7.71 -2.68 3.29
CA PHE A 149 -7.03 -3.00 2.04
C PHE A 149 -5.53 -2.87 2.26
N THR A 150 -4.82 -3.98 2.22
CA THR A 150 -3.42 -4.06 2.65
C THR A 150 -2.56 -4.85 1.68
N ASN A 151 -1.25 -4.80 1.87
CA ASN A 151 -0.26 -5.64 1.19
C ASN A 151 -0.34 -5.56 -0.35
N ILE A 152 -0.38 -4.33 -0.87
CA ILE A 152 -0.45 -4.07 -2.31
C ILE A 152 0.80 -4.61 -3.01
N SER A 153 0.60 -5.37 -4.09
CA SER A 153 1.66 -5.92 -4.93
C SER A 153 1.28 -5.84 -6.41
N TRP A 154 2.25 -5.56 -7.26
CA TRP A 154 2.08 -5.57 -8.70
C TRP A 154 2.47 -6.90 -9.31
N ALA A 155 1.72 -7.34 -10.34
CA ALA A 155 2.20 -8.37 -11.25
C ALA A 155 3.45 -7.88 -12.00
N PRO A 156 4.42 -8.76 -12.35
CA PRO A 156 5.60 -8.37 -13.11
C PRO A 156 5.31 -7.78 -14.49
N ASP A 157 4.18 -8.16 -15.10
CA ASP A 157 3.70 -7.63 -16.39
C ASP A 157 2.94 -6.30 -16.29
N GLU A 158 2.69 -5.81 -15.05
CA GLU A 158 1.95 -4.58 -14.71
C GLU A 158 0.46 -4.58 -15.11
N LYS A 159 -0.10 -5.75 -15.50
CA LYS A 159 -1.51 -5.85 -15.89
C LYS A 159 -2.45 -6.13 -14.74
N SER A 160 -1.92 -6.55 -13.61
CA SER A 160 -2.71 -6.87 -12.42
C SER A 160 -2.12 -6.25 -11.16
N LEU A 161 -3.02 -5.83 -10.28
CA LEU A 161 -2.70 -5.42 -8.92
C LEU A 161 -3.28 -6.46 -7.95
N TYR A 162 -2.47 -6.87 -6.99
CA TYR A 162 -2.87 -7.77 -5.93
C TYR A 162 -2.94 -7.01 -4.62
N LEU A 163 -3.93 -7.32 -3.81
CA LEU A 163 -4.03 -6.82 -2.44
C LEU A 163 -4.72 -7.84 -1.55
N ILE A 164 -4.52 -7.69 -0.25
CA ILE A 164 -5.21 -8.48 0.75
C ILE A 164 -6.29 -7.62 1.38
N GLU A 165 -7.52 -8.11 1.32
CA GLU A 165 -8.67 -7.53 2.02
C GLU A 165 -8.84 -8.24 3.36
N VAL A 166 -8.97 -7.47 4.45
CA VAL A 166 -9.23 -8.01 5.78
C VAL A 166 -10.53 -7.42 6.29
N ASN A 167 -11.39 -8.23 6.91
CA ASN A 167 -12.61 -7.76 7.54
C ASN A 167 -12.33 -6.98 8.84
N ARG A 168 -13.32 -6.23 9.33
CA ARG A 168 -13.17 -5.42 10.55
C ARG A 168 -12.84 -6.24 11.80
N ASP A 169 -13.37 -7.46 11.89
CA ASP A 169 -13.09 -8.38 13.00
C ASP A 169 -11.68 -8.98 12.93
N GLN A 170 -10.95 -8.73 11.84
CA GLN A 170 -9.56 -9.17 11.62
C GLN A 170 -9.39 -10.69 11.72
N ASN A 171 -10.39 -11.43 11.29
CA ASN A 171 -10.40 -12.90 11.34
C ASN A 171 -10.64 -13.56 9.98
N HIS A 172 -10.78 -12.76 8.92
CA HIS A 172 -10.95 -13.22 7.55
C HIS A 172 -10.16 -12.32 6.60
N ALA A 173 -9.23 -12.92 5.87
CA ALA A 173 -8.43 -12.25 4.85
C ALA A 173 -8.64 -12.90 3.47
N LYS A 174 -8.63 -12.08 2.41
CA LYS A 174 -8.79 -12.49 1.01
C LYS A 174 -7.66 -11.91 0.18
N LEU A 175 -6.92 -12.77 -0.52
CA LEU A 175 -5.97 -12.34 -1.54
C LEU A 175 -6.71 -12.16 -2.86
N CYS A 176 -6.85 -10.92 -3.30
CA CYS A 176 -7.60 -10.50 -4.47
C CYS A 176 -6.69 -10.01 -5.59
N GLN A 177 -7.03 -10.35 -6.83
CA GLN A 177 -6.38 -9.88 -8.05
C GLN A 177 -7.32 -8.95 -8.80
N TYR A 178 -6.85 -7.75 -9.12
CA TYR A 178 -7.59 -6.73 -9.87
C TYR A 178 -6.92 -6.44 -11.21
N ASN A 179 -7.72 -6.16 -12.23
CA ASN A 179 -7.23 -5.67 -13.51
C ASN A 179 -6.71 -4.24 -13.37
N ALA A 180 -5.47 -3.98 -13.75
CA ALA A 180 -4.83 -2.68 -13.57
C ALA A 180 -5.32 -1.59 -14.52
N GLU A 181 -5.98 -1.97 -15.62
CA GLU A 181 -6.53 -1.02 -16.60
C GLU A 181 -7.98 -0.63 -16.29
N THR A 182 -8.80 -1.60 -15.81
CA THR A 182 -10.24 -1.40 -15.58
C THR A 182 -10.60 -1.23 -14.11
N GLY A 183 -9.75 -1.66 -13.18
CA GLY A 183 -10.03 -1.69 -11.76
C GLY A 183 -10.95 -2.83 -11.32
N GLU A 184 -11.38 -3.69 -12.23
CA GLU A 184 -12.31 -4.78 -11.92
C GLU A 184 -11.64 -5.95 -11.19
N LEU A 185 -12.36 -6.56 -10.25
CA LEU A 185 -11.94 -7.79 -9.59
C LEU A 185 -11.91 -8.93 -10.60
N MET A 186 -10.73 -9.51 -10.82
CA MET A 186 -10.56 -10.66 -11.70
C MET A 186 -10.86 -11.98 -10.98
N GLN A 187 -10.31 -12.13 -9.77
CA GLN A 187 -10.52 -13.31 -8.94
C GLN A 187 -10.05 -13.10 -7.50
N THR A 188 -10.60 -13.92 -6.59
CA THR A 188 -10.04 -14.18 -5.28
C THR A 188 -9.19 -15.45 -5.38
N LEU A 189 -7.91 -15.33 -5.12
CA LEU A 189 -6.94 -16.44 -5.23
C LEU A 189 -6.95 -17.32 -3.99
N TYR A 190 -7.08 -16.71 -2.83
CA TYR A 190 -7.00 -17.40 -1.56
C TYR A 190 -7.79 -16.68 -0.48
N GLU A 191 -8.40 -17.43 0.42
CA GLU A 191 -9.07 -16.92 1.60
C GLU A 191 -8.50 -17.61 2.84
N GLU A 192 -8.26 -16.85 3.88
CA GLU A 192 -7.78 -17.33 5.17
C GLU A 192 -8.73 -16.87 6.28
N THR A 193 -9.15 -17.82 7.10
CA THR A 193 -10.00 -17.56 8.26
C THR A 193 -9.41 -18.18 9.51
N HIS A 194 -9.55 -17.49 10.64
CA HIS A 194 -9.11 -18.01 11.91
C HIS A 194 -10.07 -17.56 13.03
N PRO A 195 -10.40 -18.42 14.02
CA PRO A 195 -11.35 -18.06 15.07
C PRO A 195 -10.90 -16.89 15.98
N LYS A 196 -9.62 -16.56 15.99
CA LYS A 196 -9.09 -15.46 16.79
C LYS A 196 -8.71 -14.26 15.93
N TYR A 197 -7.76 -14.44 14.99
CA TYR A 197 -7.28 -13.35 14.13
C TYR A 197 -6.52 -13.90 12.91
N VAL A 198 -6.52 -13.12 11.82
CA VAL A 198 -5.64 -13.24 10.66
C VAL A 198 -4.92 -11.92 10.47
N GLU A 199 -3.60 -11.95 10.41
CA GLU A 199 -2.77 -10.73 10.39
C GLU A 199 -1.73 -10.80 9.27
N PRO A 200 -2.11 -10.51 8.01
CA PRO A 200 -1.17 -10.48 6.89
C PRO A 200 -0.23 -9.27 7.04
N GLN A 201 1.09 -9.54 7.17
CA GLN A 201 2.09 -8.50 7.41
C GLN A 201 2.91 -8.14 6.17
N ASN A 202 2.94 -9.01 5.17
CA ASN A 202 3.80 -8.86 4.02
C ASN A 202 3.05 -9.02 2.70
N PRO A 203 3.36 -8.17 1.70
CA PRO A 203 2.84 -8.34 0.35
C PRO A 203 3.36 -9.64 -0.28
N ILE A 204 2.62 -10.16 -1.26
CA ILE A 204 3.10 -11.27 -2.07
C ILE A 204 4.35 -10.87 -2.84
N VAL A 205 5.27 -11.82 -3.05
CA VAL A 205 6.53 -11.60 -3.76
C VAL A 205 6.59 -12.54 -4.96
N PHE A 206 6.50 -11.99 -6.16
CA PHE A 206 6.65 -12.76 -7.39
C PHE A 206 8.08 -13.27 -7.55
N LEU A 207 8.23 -14.46 -8.11
CA LEU A 207 9.55 -15.02 -8.40
C LEU A 207 10.20 -14.29 -9.58
N PRO A 208 11.46 -13.87 -9.49
CA PRO A 208 12.12 -13.12 -10.57
C PRO A 208 12.23 -13.86 -11.90
N TRP A 209 12.14 -15.20 -11.88
CA TRP A 209 12.28 -16.09 -13.03
C TRP A 209 10.96 -16.74 -13.48
N ASP A 210 9.86 -16.52 -12.76
CA ASP A 210 8.55 -17.10 -13.08
C ASP A 210 7.45 -16.13 -12.62
N ASP A 211 6.94 -15.34 -13.54
CA ASP A 211 5.92 -14.32 -13.31
C ASP A 211 4.52 -14.88 -13.00
N THR A 212 4.38 -16.19 -13.07
CA THR A 212 3.15 -16.90 -12.71
C THR A 212 3.16 -17.40 -11.27
N LYS A 213 4.30 -17.31 -10.57
CA LYS A 213 4.45 -17.80 -9.21
C LYS A 213 4.86 -16.69 -8.25
N PHE A 214 4.32 -16.77 -7.04
CA PHE A 214 4.66 -15.86 -5.96
C PHE A 214 4.74 -16.59 -4.61
N ILE A 215 5.48 -15.98 -3.70
CA ILE A 215 5.54 -16.38 -2.30
C ILE A 215 4.51 -15.57 -1.52
N TYR A 216 3.75 -16.27 -0.69
CA TYR A 216 2.80 -15.71 0.26
C TYR A 216 3.12 -16.21 1.66
N GLN A 217 3.03 -15.32 2.65
CA GLN A 217 3.22 -15.64 4.06
C GLN A 217 1.86 -15.83 4.74
N SER A 218 1.64 -16.95 5.40
CA SER A 218 0.36 -17.30 6.02
C SER A 218 0.54 -18.10 7.31
N GLN A 219 -0.42 -17.98 8.21
CA GLN A 219 -0.48 -18.69 9.48
C GLN A 219 -1.45 -19.88 9.45
N ARG A 220 -1.88 -20.32 8.26
CA ARG A 220 -2.96 -21.31 8.06
C ARG A 220 -2.79 -22.64 8.80
N ASP A 221 -1.59 -23.03 9.10
CA ASP A 221 -1.24 -24.28 9.80
C ASP A 221 -0.69 -24.05 11.22
N GLY A 222 -0.97 -22.89 11.80
CA GLY A 222 -0.67 -22.54 13.19
C GLY A 222 0.63 -21.76 13.40
N TYR A 223 1.50 -21.72 12.40
CA TYR A 223 2.74 -20.94 12.40
C TYR A 223 2.86 -20.12 11.14
N ASN A 224 3.65 -19.04 11.20
CA ASN A 224 3.85 -18.16 10.08
C ASN A 224 4.88 -18.75 9.09
N HIS A 225 4.39 -19.35 8.01
CA HIS A 225 5.19 -20.02 7.00
C HIS A 225 5.11 -19.34 5.63
N LEU A 226 6.05 -19.68 4.75
CA LEU A 226 6.08 -19.24 3.36
C LEU A 226 5.45 -20.31 2.47
N TYR A 227 4.52 -19.89 1.63
CA TYR A 227 3.81 -20.74 0.68
C TYR A 227 4.09 -20.27 -0.75
N LEU A 228 4.38 -21.22 -1.63
CA LEU A 228 4.51 -20.95 -3.06
C LEU A 228 3.15 -21.13 -3.74
N PHE A 229 2.68 -20.09 -4.43
CA PHE A 229 1.45 -20.10 -5.21
C PHE A 229 1.76 -20.07 -6.70
N ASP A 230 0.91 -20.74 -7.49
CA ASP A 230 0.88 -20.63 -8.96
C ASP A 230 -0.48 -20.01 -9.36
N THR A 231 -0.46 -18.88 -10.02
CA THR A 231 -1.66 -18.13 -10.44
C THR A 231 -2.53 -18.90 -11.43
N ARG A 232 -1.97 -19.88 -12.12
CA ARG A 232 -2.65 -20.68 -13.17
C ARG A 232 -3.43 -21.86 -12.59
N THR A 233 -2.88 -22.52 -11.58
CA THR A 233 -3.38 -23.82 -11.12
C THR A 233 -4.29 -23.71 -9.91
N LYS A 234 -4.21 -22.62 -9.15
CA LYS A 234 -4.88 -22.44 -7.84
C LYS A 234 -4.59 -23.60 -6.87
N ILE A 235 -3.58 -24.43 -7.17
CA ILE A 235 -3.13 -25.49 -6.28
C ILE A 235 -2.12 -24.87 -5.33
N TYR A 236 -2.37 -25.04 -4.05
CA TYR A 236 -1.51 -24.59 -2.97
C TYR A 236 -0.53 -25.71 -2.63
N PRO A 237 0.76 -25.62 -3.00
CA PRO A 237 1.73 -26.59 -2.56
C PRO A 237 1.81 -26.55 -1.03
N GLU A 238 2.03 -27.70 -0.45
CA GLU A 238 2.34 -27.85 0.96
C GLU A 238 3.61 -27.04 1.32
N THR A 239 3.70 -26.66 2.58
CA THR A 239 4.85 -26.00 3.18
C THR A 239 6.16 -26.66 2.74
N HIS A 240 7.09 -25.89 2.17
CA HIS A 240 8.49 -26.27 2.20
C HIS A 240 9.04 -26.04 3.62
N THR A 241 8.62 -26.85 4.56
CA THR A 241 9.39 -27.05 5.79
C THR A 241 10.60 -27.87 5.42
N SER A 242 11.75 -27.26 5.25
CA SER A 242 13.00 -27.99 5.39
C SER A 242 13.18 -28.35 6.87
N ALA A 243 12.43 -29.34 7.31
CA ALA A 243 12.74 -30.07 8.52
C ALA A 243 13.92 -30.99 8.21
N ASN A 244 15.13 -30.46 8.27
CA ASN A 244 16.32 -31.26 8.49
C ASN A 244 17.35 -30.38 9.20
N GLY A 245 17.09 -30.07 10.46
CA GLY A 245 18.13 -29.89 11.45
C GLY A 245 18.58 -31.26 11.86
N GLY A 246 19.54 -31.83 11.16
CA GLY A 246 20.26 -33.02 11.57
C GLY A 246 21.06 -32.72 12.83
N THR A 247 21.00 -33.62 13.75
CA THR A 247 21.78 -33.90 14.95
C THR A 247 23.17 -33.28 15.01
#